data_80c6e8d1cfabcbff4cb2046f7fec4961
#
_entry.id   80c6e8d1cfabcbff4cb2046f7fec4961
#
_cell.length_a   1.000
_cell.length_b   1.000
_cell.length_c   1.000
_cell.angle_alpha   90.00
_cell.angle_beta   90.00
_cell.angle_gamma   90.00
#
_symmetry.space_group_name_H-M   'P 1'
#
loop_
_entity.id
_entity.type
_entity.pdbx_description
1 polymer ?
#
loop_
_entity_poly.entity_id
_entity_poly.type
_entity_poly.pdbx_seq_one_letter_code
_entity_poly.pdbx_strand_id
1 'polypeptide(L)'
;MVVYLDGTCATLHVPAMLFRDAALYIGEIENRYLTGKVRRRVIYHLYKLPQVTINNEKVLLHDDEVIDIDGIRIECFLVPGHTWGHMVYLVDGKYLFTGDTIWFGADGGYSFISSLAEDNKLAVQSLAELERKLRARGLHPYFITGHTGWTDNFAFAFAHKDKRCSPFKKRVHDPSAPYDAYDESDDTEENAKSGFLKGVGR
;
A
#
# COMPACT_ATOMS: atom_id res chain seq x y z
N MET A 1 -11.69 -3.90 14.05
CA MET A 1 -10.42 -4.33 13.43
C MET A 1 -9.83 -3.15 12.67
N VAL A 2 -8.55 -2.88 12.83
CA VAL A 2 -7.81 -1.94 11.98
C VAL A 2 -6.63 -2.71 11.39
N VAL A 3 -6.58 -2.83 10.06
CA VAL A 3 -5.49 -3.48 9.33
C VAL A 3 -4.57 -2.40 8.80
N TYR A 4 -3.28 -2.58 8.97
CA TYR A 4 -2.30 -1.56 8.67
C TYR A 4 -1.29 -2.01 7.61
N LEU A 5 -1.15 -1.20 6.55
CA LEU A 5 -0.36 -1.54 5.37
C LEU A 5 1.08 -1.02 5.43
N ASP A 6 1.28 0.18 5.94
CA ASP A 6 2.62 0.78 6.02
C ASP A 6 2.85 1.63 7.27
N GLY A 7 4.11 1.92 7.59
CA GLY A 7 4.54 2.67 8.77
C GLY A 7 4.43 4.19 8.66
N THR A 8 3.54 4.74 7.85
CA THR A 8 3.30 6.18 7.88
C THR A 8 2.42 6.56 9.05
N CYS A 9 2.98 7.20 10.07
CA CYS A 9 2.30 7.55 11.32
C CYS A 9 0.97 8.30 11.14
N ALA A 10 0.82 9.05 10.05
CA ALA A 10 -0.39 9.82 9.79
C ALA A 10 -1.62 8.95 9.52
N THR A 11 -1.45 7.82 8.84
CA THR A 11 -2.55 6.93 8.44
C THR A 11 -3.10 6.13 9.63
N LEU A 12 -2.26 5.83 10.62
CA LEU A 12 -2.63 4.98 11.75
C LEU A 12 -3.22 5.76 12.93
N HIS A 13 -2.77 6.99 13.14
CA HIS A 13 -3.11 7.75 14.33
C HIS A 13 -4.62 8.00 14.47
N VAL A 14 -5.26 8.43 13.41
CA VAL A 14 -6.69 8.77 13.44
C VAL A 14 -7.57 7.54 13.67
N PRO A 15 -7.41 6.41 12.92
CA PRO A 15 -8.17 5.20 13.19
C PRO A 15 -7.96 4.65 14.62
N ALA A 16 -6.72 4.61 15.11
CA ALA A 16 -6.43 4.12 16.44
C ALA A 16 -7.05 4.99 17.56
N MET A 17 -7.12 6.29 17.35
CA MET A 17 -7.83 7.19 18.28
C MET A 17 -9.34 7.01 18.28
N LEU A 18 -9.93 6.74 17.12
CA LEU A 18 -11.37 6.55 16.96
C LEU A 18 -11.83 5.18 17.47
N PHE A 19 -11.00 4.15 17.28
CA PHE A 19 -11.31 2.75 17.60
C PHE A 19 -10.40 2.22 18.73
N ARG A 20 -10.47 2.85 19.90
CA ARG A 20 -9.56 2.57 21.04
C ARG A 20 -9.56 1.12 21.51
N ASP A 21 -10.72 0.47 21.42
CA ASP A 21 -10.90 -0.93 21.86
C ASP A 21 -10.72 -1.94 20.73
N ALA A 22 -10.41 -1.48 19.51
CA ALA A 22 -10.18 -2.38 18.39
C ALA A 22 -8.75 -2.96 18.45
N ALA A 23 -8.62 -4.25 18.17
CA ALA A 23 -7.31 -4.86 17.95
C ALA A 23 -6.67 -4.31 16.66
N LEU A 24 -5.38 -4.02 16.74
CA LEU A 24 -4.57 -3.53 15.63
C LEU A 24 -3.76 -4.69 15.05
N TYR A 25 -4.08 -5.07 13.81
CA TYR A 25 -3.31 -6.05 13.06
C TYR A 25 -2.23 -5.33 12.26
N ILE A 26 -0.96 -5.68 12.48
CA ILE A 26 0.19 -4.99 11.89
C ILE A 26 1.33 -5.98 11.64
N GLY A 27 2.04 -5.84 10.53
CA GLY A 27 3.24 -6.60 10.27
C GLY A 27 4.28 -6.45 11.40
N GLU A 28 4.91 -7.55 11.84
CA GLU A 28 5.88 -7.52 12.93
C GLU A 28 6.98 -6.49 12.69
N ILE A 29 7.50 -6.41 11.46
CA ILE A 29 8.57 -5.49 11.09
C ILE A 29 8.09 -4.03 11.16
N GLU A 30 6.88 -3.74 10.66
CA GLU A 30 6.29 -2.40 10.74
C GLU A 30 6.06 -1.96 12.19
N ASN A 31 5.66 -2.88 13.06
CA ASN A 31 5.51 -2.58 14.48
C ASN A 31 6.83 -2.13 15.14
N ARG A 32 7.98 -2.58 14.64
CA ARG A 32 9.30 -2.12 15.11
C ARG A 32 9.56 -0.66 14.80
N TYR A 33 9.03 -0.16 13.65
CA TYR A 33 9.08 1.26 13.29
C TYR A 33 8.15 2.09 14.18
N LEU A 34 6.92 1.64 14.42
CA LEU A 34 5.99 2.33 15.33
C LEU A 34 6.55 2.47 16.74
N THR A 35 7.22 1.45 17.24
CA THR A 35 7.82 1.46 18.58
C THR A 35 9.16 2.21 18.65
N GLY A 36 9.63 2.76 17.52
CA GLY A 36 10.91 3.46 17.43
C GLY A 36 12.15 2.56 17.60
N LYS A 37 11.98 1.23 17.58
CA LYS A 37 13.11 0.27 17.65
C LYS A 37 13.96 0.26 16.39
N VAL A 38 13.38 0.65 15.25
CA VAL A 38 14.05 0.74 13.96
C VAL A 38 13.85 2.15 13.40
N ARG A 39 14.91 2.73 12.83
CA ARG A 39 14.82 4.05 12.17
C ARG A 39 14.69 3.86 10.66
N ARG A 40 13.77 4.57 10.03
CA ARG A 40 13.68 4.65 8.57
C ARG A 40 14.86 5.39 7.98
N ARG A 41 15.34 4.94 6.82
CA ARG A 41 16.52 5.48 6.14
C ARG A 41 16.23 6.51 5.04
N VAL A 42 14.97 6.79 4.73
CA VAL A 42 14.56 7.63 3.58
C VAL A 42 14.43 9.10 3.98
N ILE A 43 14.02 9.95 3.06
CA ILE A 43 13.74 11.39 3.18
C ILE A 43 13.30 11.83 4.60
N TYR A 44 12.71 10.97 5.36
CA TYR A 44 12.38 11.11 6.78
C TYR A 44 13.58 11.33 7.71
N HIS A 45 14.82 11.17 7.26
CA HIS A 45 15.98 11.64 8.02
C HIS A 45 16.03 13.16 8.16
N LEU A 46 15.38 13.88 7.25
CA LEU A 46 15.28 15.35 7.29
C LEU A 46 14.13 15.82 8.16
N TYR A 47 13.14 14.96 8.44
CA TYR A 47 11.98 15.29 9.25
C TYR A 47 11.80 14.27 10.37
N LYS A 48 11.95 14.72 11.62
CA LYS A 48 11.54 13.90 12.78
C LYS A 48 10.01 13.82 12.78
N LEU A 49 9.48 12.69 12.33
CA LEU A 49 8.06 12.44 12.53
C LEU A 49 7.78 12.30 14.03
N PRO A 50 6.70 12.89 14.53
CA PRO A 50 6.31 12.71 15.93
C PRO A 50 6.04 11.23 16.16
N GLN A 51 6.60 10.68 17.23
CA GLN A 51 6.26 9.33 17.67
C GLN A 51 4.84 9.35 18.24
N VAL A 52 4.00 8.50 17.70
CA VAL A 52 2.63 8.32 18.17
C VAL A 52 2.58 7.07 19.01
N THR A 53 2.09 7.21 20.24
CA THR A 53 1.83 6.05 21.10
C THR A 53 0.46 5.49 20.76
N ILE A 54 0.42 4.24 20.31
CA ILE A 54 -0.82 3.51 20.04
C ILE A 54 -0.98 2.45 21.12
N ASN A 55 -2.05 2.59 21.91
CA ASN A 55 -2.33 1.74 23.07
C ASN A 55 -3.22 0.53 22.76
N ASN A 56 -3.74 0.44 21.54
CA ASN A 56 -4.51 -0.71 21.10
C ASN A 56 -3.74 -2.02 21.27
N GLU A 57 -4.44 -3.09 21.60
CA GLU A 57 -3.90 -4.44 21.49
C GLU A 57 -3.33 -4.68 20.08
N LYS A 58 -2.13 -5.24 19.99
CA LYS A 58 -1.47 -5.47 18.72
C LYS A 58 -1.37 -6.97 18.43
N VAL A 59 -1.89 -7.36 17.29
CA VAL A 59 -1.69 -8.69 16.71
C VAL A 59 -0.63 -8.56 15.64
N LEU A 60 0.51 -9.24 15.84
CA LEU A 60 1.62 -9.18 14.89
C LEU A 60 1.42 -10.19 13.79
N LEU A 61 1.54 -9.74 12.55
CA LEU A 61 1.36 -10.53 11.34
C LEU A 61 2.71 -10.84 10.69
N HIS A 62 2.78 -12.04 10.11
CA HIS A 62 3.97 -12.57 9.45
C HIS A 62 3.71 -12.85 7.96
N ASP A 63 4.79 -13.07 7.18
CA ASP A 63 4.68 -13.46 5.78
C ASP A 63 3.98 -14.82 5.64
N ASP A 64 3.16 -14.94 4.60
CA ASP A 64 2.36 -16.12 4.27
C ASP A 64 1.40 -16.58 5.40
N GLU A 65 1.15 -15.73 6.40
CA GLU A 65 0.18 -16.00 7.45
C GLU A 65 -1.26 -15.86 6.93
N VAL A 66 -2.13 -16.71 7.45
CA VAL A 66 -3.57 -16.67 7.17
C VAL A 66 -4.32 -16.49 8.48
N ILE A 67 -5.13 -15.47 8.56
CA ILE A 67 -5.99 -15.21 9.70
C ILE A 67 -7.47 -15.22 9.29
N ASP A 68 -8.34 -15.54 10.23
CA ASP A 68 -9.78 -15.37 10.10
C ASP A 68 -10.27 -14.36 11.13
N ILE A 69 -11.02 -13.40 10.70
CA ILE A 69 -11.63 -12.40 11.57
C ILE A 69 -13.11 -12.33 11.26
N ASP A 70 -13.92 -12.88 12.17
CA ASP A 70 -15.38 -12.91 12.06
C ASP A 70 -15.87 -13.55 10.72
N GLY A 71 -15.16 -14.58 10.25
CA GLY A 71 -15.48 -15.28 9.01
C GLY A 71 -14.90 -14.64 7.75
N ILE A 72 -14.12 -13.57 7.88
CA ILE A 72 -13.37 -12.94 6.79
C ILE A 72 -11.96 -13.53 6.78
N ARG A 73 -11.60 -14.23 5.71
CA ARG A 73 -10.28 -14.81 5.53
C ARG A 73 -9.32 -13.78 4.97
N ILE A 74 -8.21 -13.55 5.65
CA ILE A 74 -7.16 -12.62 5.24
C ILE A 74 -5.84 -13.37 5.13
N GLU A 75 -5.21 -13.30 3.96
CA GLU A 75 -3.87 -13.83 3.73
C GLU A 75 -2.89 -12.67 3.68
N CYS A 76 -1.80 -12.78 4.42
CA CYS A 76 -0.81 -11.74 4.64
C CYS A 76 0.44 -12.04 3.80
N PHE A 77 0.92 -11.07 3.02
CA PHE A 77 2.16 -11.18 2.27
C PHE A 77 3.10 -10.05 2.68
N LEU A 78 4.33 -10.41 3.05
CA LEU A 78 5.39 -9.42 3.24
C LEU A 78 5.96 -9.04 1.87
N VAL A 79 5.82 -7.76 1.50
CA VAL A 79 6.26 -7.22 0.20
C VAL A 79 7.14 -5.99 0.47
N PRO A 80 8.38 -6.21 0.95
CA PRO A 80 9.25 -5.14 1.38
C PRO A 80 9.79 -4.32 0.22
N GLY A 81 10.13 -3.05 0.51
CA GLY A 81 10.74 -2.13 -0.44
C GLY A 81 10.26 -0.71 -0.28
N HIS A 82 8.95 -0.45 -0.31
CA HIS A 82 8.43 0.84 0.12
C HIS A 82 8.81 1.10 1.58
N THR A 83 8.48 0.15 2.44
CA THR A 83 9.09 -0.02 3.76
C THR A 83 9.64 -1.44 3.89
N TRP A 84 10.53 -1.70 4.85
CA TRP A 84 11.05 -3.04 5.11
C TRP A 84 9.99 -4.02 5.59
N GLY A 85 8.93 -3.53 6.18
CA GLY A 85 7.86 -4.34 6.75
C GLY A 85 6.53 -4.22 6.01
N HIS A 86 6.53 -3.66 4.78
CA HIS A 86 5.29 -3.44 4.04
C HIS A 86 4.54 -4.76 3.82
N MET A 87 3.27 -4.76 4.24
CA MET A 87 2.39 -5.92 4.11
C MET A 87 1.32 -5.67 3.05
N VAL A 88 0.96 -6.73 2.35
CA VAL A 88 -0.15 -6.76 1.39
C VAL A 88 -1.15 -7.80 1.88
N TYR A 89 -2.44 -7.52 1.77
CA TYR A 89 -3.49 -8.37 2.31
C TYR A 89 -4.46 -8.82 1.22
N LEU A 90 -4.63 -10.14 1.09
CA LEU A 90 -5.63 -10.74 0.21
C LEU A 90 -6.84 -11.17 1.05
N VAL A 91 -7.95 -10.47 0.86
CA VAL A 91 -9.20 -10.70 1.58
C VAL A 91 -10.11 -11.59 0.75
N ASP A 92 -10.54 -12.71 1.34
CA ASP A 92 -11.41 -13.73 0.74
C ASP A 92 -10.98 -14.24 -0.65
N GLY A 93 -9.65 -14.20 -0.91
CA GLY A 93 -9.09 -14.56 -2.22
C GLY A 93 -9.50 -13.62 -3.36
N LYS A 94 -10.19 -12.52 -3.06
CA LYS A 94 -10.84 -11.65 -4.03
C LYS A 94 -10.29 -10.23 -4.06
N TYR A 95 -9.97 -9.64 -2.93
CA TYR A 95 -9.54 -8.26 -2.82
C TYR A 95 -8.11 -8.19 -2.31
N LEU A 96 -7.18 -7.68 -3.12
CA LEU A 96 -5.78 -7.51 -2.75
C LEU A 96 -5.50 -6.04 -2.41
N PHE A 97 -5.35 -5.75 -1.14
CA PHE A 97 -4.96 -4.43 -0.66
C PHE A 97 -3.44 -4.33 -0.71
N THR A 98 -2.93 -3.59 -1.67
CA THR A 98 -1.50 -3.49 -1.96
C THR A 98 -0.80 -2.34 -1.25
N GLY A 99 -1.57 -1.40 -0.68
CA GLY A 99 -0.99 -0.17 -0.12
C GLY A 99 -0.09 0.52 -1.14
N ASP A 100 1.13 0.82 -0.71
CA ASP A 100 2.13 1.53 -1.50
C ASP A 100 3.13 0.61 -2.23
N THR A 101 2.79 -0.67 -2.40
CA THR A 101 3.60 -1.59 -3.20
C THR A 101 3.43 -1.33 -4.70
N ILE A 102 2.21 -1.00 -5.13
CA ILE A 102 1.86 -0.72 -6.51
C ILE A 102 1.39 0.73 -6.65
N TRP A 103 1.87 1.37 -7.69
CA TRP A 103 1.39 2.66 -8.15
C TRP A 103 0.87 2.55 -9.57
N PHE A 104 -0.40 2.87 -9.80
CA PHE A 104 -0.96 2.88 -11.15
C PHE A 104 -0.63 4.18 -11.88
N GLY A 105 0.01 4.04 -13.04
CA GLY A 105 0.11 5.06 -14.08
C GLY A 105 -0.99 4.86 -15.11
N ALA A 106 -1.09 5.71 -16.11
CA ALA A 106 -2.08 5.59 -17.19
C ALA A 106 -1.91 4.31 -18.03
N ASP A 107 -0.72 3.73 -18.03
CA ASP A 107 -0.29 2.61 -18.88
C ASP A 107 -0.06 1.31 -18.08
N GLY A 108 -0.34 1.30 -16.79
CA GLY A 108 -0.20 0.09 -15.96
C GLY A 108 0.41 0.33 -14.59
N GLY A 109 0.50 -0.75 -13.83
CA GLY A 109 1.06 -0.75 -12.49
C GLY A 109 2.59 -0.76 -12.50
N TYR A 110 3.16 0.08 -11.65
CA TYR A 110 4.58 0.26 -11.39
C TYR A 110 4.90 -0.10 -9.94
N SER A 111 6.16 -0.38 -9.63
CA SER A 111 6.60 -0.30 -8.25
C SER A 111 6.49 1.14 -7.75
N PHE A 112 6.38 1.30 -6.42
CA PHE A 112 6.11 2.61 -5.82
C PHE A 112 7.16 3.68 -6.15
N ILE A 113 6.82 4.94 -5.89
CA ILE A 113 7.65 6.11 -6.18
C ILE A 113 9.01 6.00 -5.48
N SER A 114 10.08 6.09 -6.26
CA SER A 114 11.44 5.80 -5.82
C SER A 114 11.97 6.69 -4.69
N SER A 115 11.52 7.95 -4.63
CA SER A 115 11.95 8.89 -3.59
C SER A 115 11.35 8.59 -2.22
N LEU A 116 10.31 7.78 -2.17
CA LEU A 116 9.59 7.43 -0.96
C LEU A 116 9.79 5.96 -0.53
N ALA A 117 10.52 5.17 -1.32
CA ALA A 117 10.84 3.80 -0.98
C ALA A 117 12.16 3.69 -0.20
N GLU A 118 12.21 2.79 0.77
CA GLU A 118 13.42 2.50 1.54
C GLU A 118 14.45 1.73 0.69
N ASP A 119 13.98 0.80 -0.15
CA ASP A 119 14.80 0.04 -1.09
C ASP A 119 14.05 -0.22 -2.40
N ASN A 120 14.40 0.51 -3.44
CA ASN A 120 13.76 0.41 -4.76
C ASN A 120 14.04 -0.91 -5.48
N LYS A 121 15.21 -1.51 -5.27
CA LYS A 121 15.56 -2.78 -5.89
C LYS A 121 14.75 -3.91 -5.25
N LEU A 122 14.66 -3.88 -3.94
CA LEU A 122 13.86 -4.84 -3.19
C LEU A 122 12.38 -4.70 -3.52
N ALA A 123 11.84 -3.47 -3.66
CA ALA A 123 10.45 -3.23 -4.06
C ALA A 123 10.10 -3.92 -5.38
N VAL A 124 10.97 -3.79 -6.39
CA VAL A 124 10.79 -4.46 -7.70
C VAL A 124 10.81 -5.99 -7.54
N GLN A 125 11.77 -6.51 -6.78
CA GLN A 125 11.90 -7.96 -6.55
C GLN A 125 10.69 -8.53 -5.81
N SER A 126 10.26 -7.85 -4.74
CA SER A 126 9.12 -8.27 -3.93
C SER A 126 7.80 -8.21 -4.71
N LEU A 127 7.63 -7.20 -5.56
CA LEU A 127 6.46 -7.10 -6.43
C LEU A 127 6.43 -8.23 -7.48
N ALA A 128 7.57 -8.60 -8.05
CA ALA A 128 7.66 -9.73 -8.96
C ALA A 128 7.37 -11.06 -8.26
N GLU A 129 7.81 -11.21 -7.01
CA GLU A 129 7.52 -12.41 -6.22
C GLU A 129 6.03 -12.49 -5.85
N LEU A 130 5.39 -11.38 -5.48
CA LEU A 130 3.96 -11.32 -5.24
C LEU A 130 3.17 -11.77 -6.49
N GLU A 131 3.52 -11.23 -7.68
CA GLU A 131 2.91 -11.67 -8.94
C GLU A 131 3.07 -13.18 -9.14
N ARG A 132 4.28 -13.72 -8.92
CA ARG A 132 4.56 -15.15 -9.05
C ARG A 132 3.69 -15.99 -8.11
N LYS A 133 3.56 -15.58 -6.84
CA LYS A 133 2.70 -16.25 -5.83
C LYS A 133 1.24 -16.28 -6.28
N LEU A 134 0.71 -15.16 -6.77
CA LEU A 134 -0.68 -15.06 -7.23
C LEU A 134 -0.93 -15.92 -8.48
N ARG A 135 -0.04 -15.85 -9.48
CA ARG A 135 -0.14 -16.66 -10.71
C ARG A 135 -0.06 -18.17 -10.44
N ALA A 136 0.85 -18.60 -9.58
CA ALA A 136 1.02 -20.01 -9.24
C ALA A 136 -0.24 -20.60 -8.60
N ARG A 137 -1.07 -19.76 -7.99
CA ARG A 137 -2.34 -20.14 -7.35
C ARG A 137 -3.56 -19.86 -8.22
N GLY A 138 -3.39 -19.34 -9.44
CA GLY A 138 -4.50 -18.97 -10.33
C GLY A 138 -5.40 -17.86 -9.78
N LEU A 139 -4.85 -16.97 -8.95
CA LEU A 139 -5.60 -15.89 -8.32
C LEU A 139 -5.62 -14.64 -9.21
N HIS A 140 -6.80 -14.07 -9.37
CA HIS A 140 -7.04 -12.83 -10.13
C HIS A 140 -7.88 -11.86 -9.26
N PRO A 141 -7.27 -11.28 -8.20
CA PRO A 141 -8.00 -10.40 -7.30
C PRO A 141 -8.22 -9.00 -7.91
N TYR A 142 -9.10 -8.23 -7.27
CA TYR A 142 -9.13 -6.80 -7.40
C TYR A 142 -7.92 -6.20 -6.68
N PHE A 143 -7.07 -5.47 -7.39
CA PHE A 143 -5.92 -4.77 -6.83
C PHE A 143 -6.35 -3.39 -6.34
N ILE A 144 -6.16 -3.12 -5.07
CA ILE A 144 -6.57 -1.86 -4.42
C ILE A 144 -5.31 -1.21 -3.86
N THR A 145 -4.93 -0.05 -4.42
CA THR A 145 -3.71 0.67 -4.02
C THR A 145 -4.00 1.74 -2.96
N GLY A 146 -2.97 2.23 -2.31
CA GLY A 146 -3.10 3.28 -1.31
C GLY A 146 -3.50 4.65 -1.89
N HIS A 147 -3.13 4.95 -3.15
CA HIS A 147 -3.21 6.31 -3.70
C HIS A 147 -3.79 6.43 -5.10
N THR A 148 -3.80 5.35 -5.90
CA THR A 148 -4.05 5.45 -7.35
C THR A 148 -5.26 4.65 -7.83
N GLY A 149 -6.14 4.25 -6.91
CA GLY A 149 -7.38 3.53 -7.22
C GLY A 149 -7.21 2.02 -7.26
N TRP A 150 -8.04 1.36 -8.06
CA TRP A 150 -8.11 -0.08 -8.14
C TRP A 150 -8.25 -0.58 -9.58
N THR A 151 -7.97 -1.87 -9.80
CA THR A 151 -8.22 -2.57 -11.06
C THR A 151 -8.46 -4.06 -10.82
N ASP A 152 -9.25 -4.70 -11.65
CA ASP A 152 -9.38 -6.16 -11.73
C ASP A 152 -8.53 -6.77 -12.87
N ASN A 153 -7.87 -5.91 -13.65
CA ASN A 153 -7.00 -6.34 -14.73
C ASN A 153 -5.61 -6.72 -14.20
N PHE A 154 -5.40 -8.03 -14.05
CA PHE A 154 -4.14 -8.59 -13.55
C PHE A 154 -2.92 -8.17 -14.39
N ALA A 155 -3.05 -8.20 -15.72
CA ALA A 155 -1.94 -7.83 -16.61
C ALA A 155 -1.58 -6.34 -16.48
N PHE A 156 -2.59 -5.48 -16.35
CA PHE A 156 -2.42 -4.06 -16.11
C PHE A 156 -1.72 -3.80 -14.76
N ALA A 157 -2.14 -4.49 -13.69
CA ALA A 157 -1.58 -4.29 -12.36
C ALA A 157 -0.06 -4.54 -12.29
N PHE A 158 0.47 -5.43 -13.12
CA PHE A 158 1.89 -5.77 -13.16
C PHE A 158 2.62 -5.34 -14.44
N ALA A 159 2.02 -4.51 -15.29
CA ALA A 159 2.54 -4.18 -16.62
C ALA A 159 3.96 -3.58 -16.59
N HIS A 160 4.29 -2.85 -15.56
CA HIS A 160 5.57 -2.18 -15.38
C HIS A 160 6.19 -2.44 -14.00
N LYS A 161 5.97 -3.63 -13.44
CA LYS A 161 6.44 -4.01 -12.10
C LYS A 161 7.95 -3.85 -11.89
N ASP A 162 8.72 -3.94 -12.98
CA ASP A 162 10.17 -3.77 -13.02
C ASP A 162 10.63 -2.31 -13.11
N LYS A 163 9.68 -1.38 -13.19
CA LYS A 163 9.93 0.05 -13.31
C LYS A 163 9.30 0.82 -12.16
N ARG A 164 9.93 1.92 -11.82
CA ARG A 164 9.44 2.88 -10.84
C ARG A 164 8.57 3.93 -11.50
N CYS A 165 7.44 4.25 -10.90
CA CYS A 165 6.59 5.30 -11.42
C CYS A 165 7.20 6.68 -11.14
N SER A 166 7.12 7.56 -12.13
CA SER A 166 7.33 8.98 -11.90
C SER A 166 6.15 9.55 -11.10
N PRO A 167 6.39 10.38 -10.07
CA PRO A 167 5.31 11.02 -9.32
C PRO A 167 4.47 11.98 -10.18
N PHE A 168 4.96 12.32 -11.37
CA PHE A 168 4.29 13.22 -12.33
C PHE A 168 3.52 12.47 -13.41
N LYS A 169 3.52 11.12 -13.41
CA LYS A 169 2.65 10.37 -14.32
C LYS A 169 1.19 10.55 -13.91
N LYS A 170 0.36 10.69 -14.93
CA LYS A 170 -1.08 10.79 -14.80
C LYS A 170 -1.62 9.57 -14.05
N ARG A 171 -2.57 9.77 -13.15
CA ARG A 171 -3.28 8.68 -12.48
C ARG A 171 -4.12 7.89 -13.47
N VAL A 172 -4.34 6.62 -13.18
CA VAL A 172 -5.25 5.80 -13.96
C VAL A 172 -6.67 6.20 -13.65
N HIS A 173 -7.42 6.44 -14.72
CA HIS A 173 -8.86 6.31 -14.69
C HIS A 173 -9.21 4.83 -14.89
N ASP A 174 -9.92 4.23 -13.96
CA ASP A 174 -10.41 2.87 -14.11
C ASP A 174 -11.81 2.90 -14.73
N PRO A 175 -11.95 2.53 -16.03
CA PRO A 175 -13.24 2.56 -16.71
C PRO A 175 -14.22 1.50 -16.18
N SER A 176 -13.76 0.53 -15.39
CA SER A 176 -14.60 -0.47 -14.74
C SER A 176 -15.08 -0.05 -13.35
N ALA A 177 -14.59 1.07 -12.83
CA ALA A 177 -15.03 1.58 -11.55
C ALA A 177 -16.55 1.88 -11.59
N PRO A 178 -17.33 1.34 -10.67
CA PRO A 178 -18.78 1.60 -10.64
C PRO A 178 -19.11 3.05 -10.29
N TYR A 179 -18.13 3.79 -9.90
CA TYR A 179 -18.21 5.19 -9.52
C TYR A 179 -17.05 5.94 -10.17
N ASP A 180 -17.38 6.77 -11.13
CA ASP A 180 -16.44 7.67 -11.78
C ASP A 180 -16.20 8.87 -10.86
N ALA A 181 -15.30 8.69 -9.89
CA ALA A 181 -14.84 9.78 -9.02
C ALA A 181 -13.78 10.65 -9.72
N TYR A 182 -13.51 10.37 -10.99
CA TYR A 182 -12.46 10.98 -11.76
C TYR A 182 -13.08 11.91 -12.80
N ASP A 183 -12.96 13.19 -12.58
CA ASP A 183 -13.30 14.18 -13.59
C ASP A 183 -12.11 14.37 -14.53
N GLU A 184 -12.28 14.02 -15.81
CA GLU A 184 -11.24 14.22 -16.83
C GLU A 184 -10.81 15.69 -16.95
N SER A 185 -11.66 16.63 -16.55
CA SER A 185 -11.31 18.06 -16.49
C SER A 185 -10.23 18.37 -15.44
N ASP A 186 -10.06 17.50 -14.44
CA ASP A 186 -8.98 17.59 -13.44
C ASP A 186 -7.62 17.14 -13.98
N ASP A 187 -7.58 16.58 -15.17
CA ASP A 187 -6.41 16.01 -15.82
C ASP A 187 -5.59 17.03 -16.63
N THR A 188 -5.67 18.31 -16.31
CA THR A 188 -4.75 19.30 -16.87
C THR A 188 -3.32 19.06 -16.39
N GLU A 189 -2.30 19.42 -17.20
CA GLU A 189 -0.88 19.31 -16.79
C GLU A 189 -0.59 19.97 -15.44
N GLU A 190 -1.35 20.99 -15.10
CA GLU A 190 -1.24 21.72 -13.83
C GLU A 190 -1.75 20.89 -12.65
N ASN A 191 -2.82 20.12 -12.84
CA ASN A 191 -3.36 19.21 -11.84
C ASN A 191 -2.52 17.91 -11.71
N ALA A 192 -1.93 17.42 -12.78
CA ALA A 192 -0.97 16.33 -12.73
C ALA A 192 0.25 16.69 -11.86
N LYS A 193 0.72 17.94 -11.92
CA LYS A 193 1.80 18.46 -11.07
C LYS A 193 1.36 18.71 -9.62
N SER A 194 0.10 19.10 -9.40
CA SER A 194 -0.46 19.38 -8.07
C SER A 194 -1.08 18.14 -7.40
N GLY A 195 -1.42 17.11 -8.16
CA GLY A 195 -2.09 15.90 -7.68
C GLY A 195 -1.31 15.11 -6.66
N PHE A 196 0.03 15.19 -6.70
CA PHE A 196 0.88 14.61 -5.67
C PHE A 196 0.66 15.25 -4.28
N LEU A 197 0.42 16.57 -4.25
CA LEU A 197 0.18 17.29 -2.99
C LEU A 197 -1.28 17.24 -2.54
N LYS A 198 -2.24 17.14 -3.46
CA LYS A 198 -3.68 17.05 -3.13
C LYS A 198 -4.11 15.68 -2.60
N GLY A 199 -3.41 14.60 -2.96
CA GLY A 199 -3.68 13.25 -2.45
C GLY A 199 -3.23 13.01 -1.00
N VAL A 200 -2.45 13.93 -0.42
CA VAL A 200 -1.96 13.85 0.97
C VAL A 200 -2.92 14.53 1.97
N GLY A 201 -3.96 15.18 1.52
CA GLY A 201 -4.84 16.03 2.31
C GLY A 201 -6.34 15.69 2.32
N ARG A 202 -6.73 14.46 1.95
CA ARG A 202 -8.13 14.02 2.10
C ARG A 202 -8.24 12.63 2.69
#